data_38e58fff6f114a47bf2be209ac5dabbf
#
_entry.id   38e58fff6f114a47bf2be209ac5dabbf
#
_cell.length_a   1.000
_cell.length_b   1.000
_cell.length_c   1.000
_cell.angle_alpha   90.00
_cell.angle_beta   90.00
_cell.angle_gamma   90.00
#
_symmetry.space_group_name_H-M   'P 1'
#
loop_
_entity.id
_entity.type
_entity.pdbx_description
1 polymer ?
#
loop_
_entity_poly.entity_id
_entity_poly.type
_entity_poly.pdbx_seq_one_letter_code
_entity_poly.pdbx_strand_id
1 'polypeptide(L)'
;MITLTAPLKVWTNDEGRVHFMSLPENMSGEVRAHALAYRRGFGSVRVEVRLDGIVWRTSLFPVKAGGYFLPVKVAVCRQAGIAAGDVVTVELELL
;
A
#
# COMPACT_ATOMS: atom_id res chain seq x y z
N MET A 1 -5.23 -3.60 13.05
CA MET A 1 -3.97 -3.35 12.31
C MET A 1 -3.68 -4.50 11.37
N ILE A 2 -3.25 -4.19 10.17
CA ILE A 2 -2.96 -5.20 9.16
C ILE A 2 -1.45 -5.27 8.96
N THR A 3 -0.89 -6.48 9.01
CA THR A 3 0.52 -6.70 8.69
C THR A 3 0.62 -7.27 7.28
N LEU A 4 1.31 -6.56 6.40
CA LEU A 4 1.48 -6.97 5.01
C LEU A 4 2.95 -7.28 4.74
N THR A 5 3.22 -8.50 4.32
CA THR A 5 4.55 -8.93 3.85
C THR A 5 4.42 -9.28 2.37
N ALA A 6 5.09 -8.53 1.52
CA ALA A 6 5.00 -8.70 0.08
C ALA A 6 6.21 -8.08 -0.60
N PRO A 7 6.49 -8.49 -1.84
CA PRO A 7 7.56 -7.84 -2.59
C PRO A 7 7.21 -6.42 -2.97
N LEU A 8 8.20 -5.54 -2.89
CA LEU A 8 8.08 -4.19 -3.43
C LEU A 8 8.15 -4.30 -4.95
N LYS A 9 7.14 -3.77 -5.61
CA LYS A 9 7.03 -3.79 -7.07
C LYS A 9 7.27 -2.40 -7.62
N VAL A 10 7.64 -2.34 -8.87
CA VAL A 10 7.78 -1.07 -9.58
C VAL A 10 7.02 -1.14 -10.90
N TRP A 11 6.30 -0.06 -11.18
CA TRP A 11 5.64 0.14 -12.45
C TRP A 11 6.25 1.37 -13.10
N THR A 12 6.65 1.25 -14.37
CA THR A 12 7.31 2.33 -15.08
C THR A 12 6.43 2.79 -16.23
N ASN A 13 6.29 4.10 -16.36
CA ASN A 13 5.58 4.73 -17.48
C ASN A 13 6.37 5.94 -17.95
N ASP A 14 5.80 6.71 -18.88
CA ASP A 14 6.45 7.89 -19.47
C ASP A 14 6.73 8.98 -18.42
N GLU A 15 5.99 8.99 -17.32
CA GLU A 15 6.13 9.97 -16.26
C GLU A 15 7.11 9.56 -15.15
N GLY A 16 7.61 8.32 -15.19
CA GLY A 16 8.56 7.83 -14.21
C GLY A 16 8.21 6.47 -13.62
N ARG A 17 8.66 6.25 -12.41
CA ARG A 17 8.49 4.99 -11.69
C ARG A 17 7.56 5.15 -10.49
N VAL A 18 6.67 4.18 -10.31
CA VAL A 18 5.81 4.11 -9.15
C VAL A 18 6.13 2.81 -8.42
N HIS A 19 6.56 2.93 -7.16
CA HIS A 19 6.78 1.76 -6.31
C HIS A 19 5.50 1.46 -5.52
N PHE A 20 5.18 0.18 -5.39
CA PHE A 20 3.97 -0.23 -4.68
C PHE A 20 4.08 -1.65 -4.14
N MET A 21 3.20 -1.95 -3.18
CA MET A 21 2.99 -3.31 -2.67
C MET A 21 1.55 -3.70 -2.92
N SER A 22 1.32 -4.98 -3.26
CA SER A 22 -0.02 -5.50 -3.50
C SER A 22 -0.58 -6.11 -2.23
N LEU A 23 -1.83 -5.74 -1.90
CA LEU A 23 -2.61 -6.38 -0.84
C LEU A 23 -3.58 -7.33 -1.52
N PRO A 24 -3.40 -8.66 -1.38
CA PRO A 24 -4.23 -9.62 -2.11
C PRO A 24 -5.68 -9.60 -1.63
N GLU A 25 -6.59 -10.12 -2.47
CA GLU A 25 -8.02 -10.12 -2.18
C GLU A 25 -8.36 -10.85 -0.87
N ASN A 26 -7.68 -11.95 -0.58
CA ASN A 26 -7.93 -12.72 0.64
C ASN A 26 -7.53 -11.97 1.93
N MET A 27 -6.79 -10.87 1.83
CA MET A 27 -6.42 -10.01 2.95
C MET A 27 -7.17 -8.68 2.94
N SER A 28 -8.10 -8.51 2.01
CA SER A 28 -8.73 -7.22 1.74
C SER A 28 -10.11 -7.03 2.39
N GLY A 29 -10.61 -8.05 3.11
CA GLY A 29 -11.95 -8.00 3.70
C GLY A 29 -12.15 -6.82 4.64
N GLU A 30 -11.23 -6.60 5.56
CA GLU A 30 -11.29 -5.49 6.51
C GLU A 30 -11.21 -4.13 5.81
N VAL A 31 -10.33 -4.02 4.81
CA VAL A 31 -10.17 -2.80 4.02
C VAL A 31 -11.45 -2.50 3.25
N ARG A 32 -12.04 -3.51 2.63
CA ARG A 32 -13.27 -3.37 1.88
C ARG A 32 -14.44 -2.94 2.76
N ALA A 33 -14.55 -3.54 3.95
CA ALA A 33 -15.57 -3.16 4.92
C ALA A 33 -15.41 -1.71 5.35
N HIS A 34 -14.17 -1.28 5.59
CA HIS A 34 -13.86 0.10 5.95
C HIS A 34 -14.23 1.06 4.81
N ALA A 35 -13.94 0.68 3.57
CA ALA A 35 -14.28 1.48 2.40
C ALA A 35 -15.78 1.67 2.26
N LEU A 36 -16.58 0.65 2.56
CA LEU A 36 -18.04 0.75 2.53
C LEU A 36 -18.59 1.66 3.61
N ALA A 37 -17.98 1.66 4.80
CA ALA A 37 -18.42 2.47 5.93
C ALA A 37 -18.02 3.95 5.77
N TYR A 38 -16.88 4.22 5.18
CA TYR A 38 -16.30 5.56 5.06
C TYR A 38 -16.01 5.90 3.60
N ARG A 39 -17.03 5.92 2.78
CA ARG A 39 -16.88 6.14 1.33
C ARG A 39 -16.06 7.36 1.00
N ARG A 40 -14.97 7.13 0.27
CA ARG A 40 -14.14 8.20 -0.27
C ARG A 40 -13.95 7.90 -1.74
N GLY A 41 -14.34 8.78 -2.63
CA GLY A 41 -14.08 8.73 -4.07
C GLY A 41 -13.93 7.29 -4.56
N PHE A 42 -13.18 6.91 -5.44
CA PHE A 42 -13.07 5.62 -6.11
C PHE A 42 -12.83 4.37 -5.21
N GLY A 43 -13.27 4.42 -3.95
CA GLY A 43 -13.10 3.29 -3.04
C GLY A 43 -11.74 3.22 -2.38
N SER A 44 -10.95 4.29 -2.48
CA SER A 44 -9.67 4.37 -1.78
C SER A 44 -9.87 4.42 -0.26
N VAL A 45 -8.89 3.92 0.48
CA VAL A 45 -8.93 3.89 1.94
C VAL A 45 -7.66 4.52 2.49
N ARG A 46 -7.83 5.54 3.32
CA ARG A 46 -6.69 6.21 3.96
C ARG A 46 -6.06 5.29 5.00
N VAL A 47 -4.72 5.25 5.00
CA VAL A 47 -3.96 4.41 5.94
C VAL A 47 -2.76 5.16 6.48
N GLU A 48 -2.36 4.76 7.69
CA GLU A 48 -1.04 5.07 8.22
C GLU A 48 -0.18 3.83 8.08
N VAL A 49 1.02 3.99 7.55
CA VAL A 49 1.93 2.88 7.26
C VAL A 49 3.17 3.01 8.12
N ARG A 50 3.61 1.89 8.67
CA ARG A 50 4.83 1.81 9.47
C ARG A 50 5.79 0.78 8.87
N LEU A 51 7.03 1.21 8.69
CA LEU A 51 8.10 0.38 8.15
C LEU A 51 9.40 0.77 8.84
N ASP A 52 9.93 -0.12 9.69
CA ASP A 52 11.21 0.08 10.37
C ASP A 52 11.37 1.47 11.01
N GLY A 53 10.35 1.90 11.76
CA GLY A 53 10.36 3.19 12.42
C GLY A 53 9.98 4.37 11.53
N ILE A 54 9.82 4.15 10.24
CA ILE A 54 9.33 5.17 9.31
C ILE A 54 7.82 5.13 9.30
N VAL A 55 7.17 6.28 9.47
CA VAL A 55 5.71 6.38 9.48
C VAL A 55 5.29 7.40 8.43
N TRP A 56 4.33 7.00 7.59
CA TRP A 56 3.74 7.94 6.63
C TRP A 56 2.28 7.60 6.39
N ARG A 57 1.55 8.54 5.80
CA ARG A 57 0.15 8.36 5.47
C ARG A 57 -0.02 8.37 3.96
N THR A 58 -0.87 7.48 3.49
CA THR A 58 -1.21 7.35 2.08
C THR A 58 -2.59 6.75 1.95
N SER A 59 -2.92 6.23 0.79
CA SER A 59 -4.19 5.53 0.56
C SER A 59 -3.93 4.18 -0.09
N LEU A 60 -4.76 3.21 0.25
CA LEU A 60 -4.87 1.97 -0.49
C LEU A 60 -5.85 2.19 -1.64
N PHE A 61 -5.49 1.77 -2.84
CA PHE A 61 -6.33 1.93 -4.03
C PHE A 61 -6.82 0.58 -4.52
N PRO A 62 -8.13 0.46 -4.82
CA PRO A 62 -8.67 -0.80 -5.30
C PRO A 62 -8.15 -1.15 -6.70
N VAL A 63 -8.01 -2.45 -6.94
CA VAL A 63 -7.55 -3.00 -8.21
C VAL A 63 -8.69 -3.78 -8.85
N LYS A 64 -8.86 -3.67 -10.16
CA LYS A 64 -9.94 -4.35 -10.88
C LYS A 64 -9.94 -5.87 -10.70
N ALA A 65 -8.76 -6.47 -10.62
CA ALA A 65 -8.61 -7.90 -10.44
C ALA A 65 -8.92 -8.37 -9.01
N GLY A 66 -9.20 -7.45 -8.10
CA GLY A 66 -9.40 -7.71 -6.69
C GLY A 66 -8.20 -7.28 -5.86
N GLY A 67 -8.44 -7.02 -4.56
CA GLY A 67 -7.41 -6.51 -3.69
C GLY A 67 -7.17 -5.02 -3.84
N TYR A 68 -6.06 -4.58 -3.26
CA TYR A 68 -5.65 -3.17 -3.24
C TYR A 68 -4.16 -3.07 -3.53
N PHE A 69 -3.70 -1.88 -3.88
CA PHE A 69 -2.27 -1.61 -3.89
C PHE A 69 -1.94 -0.45 -2.96
N LEU A 70 -0.74 -0.53 -2.37
CA LEU A 70 -0.19 0.46 -1.46
C LEU A 70 0.97 1.17 -2.17
N PRO A 71 0.83 2.44 -2.55
CA PRO A 71 1.95 3.17 -3.12
C PRO A 71 3.02 3.43 -2.05
N VAL A 72 4.29 3.30 -2.44
CA VAL A 72 5.43 3.58 -1.56
C VAL A 72 6.31 4.63 -2.23
N LYS A 73 6.41 5.80 -1.62
CA LYS A 73 7.15 6.92 -2.19
C LYS A 73 8.65 6.59 -2.32
N VAL A 74 9.27 7.12 -3.34
CA VAL A 74 10.72 6.95 -3.56
C VAL A 74 11.52 7.38 -2.33
N ALA A 75 11.11 8.49 -1.68
CA ALA A 75 11.77 8.95 -0.47
C ALA A 75 11.73 7.92 0.64
N VAL A 76 10.61 7.19 0.79
CA VAL A 76 10.48 6.12 1.79
C VAL A 76 11.38 4.94 1.42
N CYS A 77 11.41 4.56 0.13
CA CYS A 77 12.28 3.49 -0.32
C CYS A 77 13.75 3.79 -0.01
N ARG A 78 14.18 5.02 -0.25
CA ARG A 78 15.56 5.44 0.05
C ARG A 78 15.84 5.43 1.54
N GLN A 79 14.93 5.96 2.33
CA GLN A 79 15.10 6.02 3.78
C GLN A 79 15.13 4.63 4.40
N ALA A 80 14.33 3.72 3.90
CA ALA A 80 14.26 2.34 4.39
C ALA A 80 15.34 1.43 3.79
N GLY A 81 16.03 1.87 2.76
CA GLY A 81 17.04 1.06 2.07
C GLY A 81 16.43 -0.13 1.32
N ILE A 82 15.24 0.04 0.75
CA ILE A 82 14.55 -1.02 0.02
C ILE A 82 14.50 -0.71 -1.48
N ALA A 83 14.47 -1.76 -2.29
CA ALA A 83 14.43 -1.66 -3.73
C ALA A 83 13.40 -2.64 -4.30
N ALA A 84 13.02 -2.42 -5.56
CA ALA A 84 12.09 -3.31 -6.25
C ALA A 84 12.60 -4.76 -6.20
N GLY A 85 11.71 -5.68 -5.86
CA GLY A 85 12.03 -7.09 -5.68
C GLY A 85 12.28 -7.49 -4.23
N ASP A 86 12.61 -6.56 -3.35
CA ASP A 86 12.78 -6.87 -1.94
C ASP A 86 11.44 -7.25 -1.32
N VAL A 87 11.44 -8.27 -0.47
CA VAL A 87 10.28 -8.61 0.35
C VAL A 87 10.26 -7.71 1.57
N VAL A 88 9.17 -6.98 1.74
CA VAL A 88 9.05 -5.94 2.75
C VAL A 88 7.84 -6.23 3.64
N THR A 89 7.98 -6.00 4.93
CA THR A 89 6.88 -6.10 5.89
C THR A 89 6.51 -4.70 6.37
N VAL A 90 5.24 -4.36 6.22
CA VAL A 90 4.70 -3.09 6.71
C VAL A 90 3.48 -3.34 7.59
N GLU A 91 3.22 -2.41 8.49
CA GLU A 91 2.00 -2.41 9.30
C GLU A 91 1.08 -1.30 8.81
N LEU A 92 -0.18 -1.64 8.60
CA LEU A 92 -1.19 -0.72 8.08
C LEU A 92 -2.26 -0.48 9.13
N GLU A 93 -2.54 0.78 9.39
CA GLU A 93 -3.66 1.17 10.24
C GLU A 93 -4.66 1.94 9.39
N LEU A 94 -5.90 1.46 9.33
CA LEU A 94 -6.98 2.11 8.58
C LEU A 94 -7.41 3.37 9.35
N LEU A 95 -7.52 4.47 8.65
CA LEU A 95 -7.86 5.77 9.25
C LEU A 95 -9.33 6.14 9.09
#